data_7a7ad3d2f98baca4b79809167f7a494f
#
_entry.id   7a7ad3d2f98baca4b79809167f7a494f
#
_cell.length_a   1.000
_cell.length_b   1.000
_cell.length_c   1.000
_cell.angle_alpha   90.00
_cell.angle_beta   90.00
_cell.angle_gamma   90.00
#
_symmetry.space_group_name_H-M   'P 1'
#
loop_
_entity.id
_entity.type
_entity.pdbx_description
1 polymer ?
#
loop_
_entity_poly.entity_id
_entity_poly.type
_entity_poly.pdbx_seq_one_letter_code
_entity_poly.pdbx_strand_id
1 'polypeptide(L)'
;AAVVGAPACDRDPMLARTVNLGAIQLLNRLRSQDQLVVYPTTNSGYGTKSGDVYCTEETLLEPITLYGQTKVNAEMELLGSPNAITLRLATVFGTSPRMRLDLLVNHFVYAAVTDGYLVIFEKDFKRNYVHIRDVADCFVHCIKNADKMIGKPYNVGLDAANLSKEELARKIEEQVPKLY
;
A
#
# COMPACT_ATOMS: atom_id res chain seq x y z
N ALA A 1 -10.67 -6.63 4.91
CA ALA A 1 -11.36 -6.02 3.77
C ALA A 1 -11.18 -4.50 3.83
N ALA A 2 -11.21 -3.82 2.68
CA ALA A 2 -11.15 -2.37 2.59
C ALA A 2 -11.77 -1.90 1.27
N VAL A 3 -12.27 -0.67 1.23
CA VAL A 3 -12.52 0.06 -0.01
C VAL A 3 -11.18 0.69 -0.40
N VAL A 4 -10.58 0.22 -1.50
CA VAL A 4 -9.18 0.51 -1.82
C VAL A 4 -9.05 1.52 -2.96
N GLY A 5 -8.21 2.53 -2.75
CA GLY A 5 -7.89 3.59 -3.71
C GLY A 5 -8.84 4.78 -3.64
N ALA A 6 -8.32 5.96 -4.02
CA ALA A 6 -9.08 7.20 -3.99
C ALA A 6 -10.36 7.14 -4.82
N PRO A 7 -10.36 6.68 -6.10
CA PRO A 7 -11.58 6.68 -6.91
C PRO A 7 -12.74 5.86 -6.34
N ALA A 8 -12.44 4.74 -5.66
CA ALA A 8 -13.47 3.92 -5.04
C ALA A 8 -14.01 4.55 -3.76
N CYS A 9 -13.14 5.18 -2.96
CA CYS A 9 -13.54 5.88 -1.74
C CYS A 9 -14.33 7.15 -2.04
N ASP A 10 -13.97 7.88 -3.10
CA ASP A 10 -14.65 9.11 -3.50
C ASP A 10 -16.03 8.84 -4.11
N ARG A 11 -16.22 7.66 -4.73
CA ARG A 11 -17.52 7.23 -5.26
C ARG A 11 -18.54 6.96 -4.15
N ASP A 12 -18.12 6.39 -3.03
CA ASP A 12 -18.97 6.15 -1.86
C ASP A 12 -18.19 6.46 -0.57
N PRO A 13 -18.15 7.73 -0.16
CA PRO A 13 -17.41 8.14 1.03
C PRO A 13 -17.95 7.55 2.33
N MET A 14 -19.25 7.27 2.41
CA MET A 14 -19.86 6.68 3.60
C MET A 14 -19.40 5.23 3.77
N LEU A 15 -19.46 4.43 2.70
CA LEU A 15 -18.97 3.06 2.69
C LEU A 15 -17.47 3.02 3.00
N ALA A 16 -16.68 3.92 2.42
CA ALA A 16 -15.25 4.00 2.68
C ALA A 16 -14.95 4.24 4.17
N ARG A 17 -15.62 5.20 4.81
CA ARG A 17 -15.46 5.46 6.25
C ARG A 17 -15.91 4.28 7.10
N THR A 18 -17.07 3.70 6.79
CA THR A 18 -17.63 2.57 7.55
C THR A 18 -16.73 1.34 7.46
N VAL A 19 -16.25 1.00 6.25
CA VAL A 19 -15.44 -0.19 6.03
C VAL A 19 -13.98 -0.01 6.45
N ASN A 20 -13.36 1.13 6.10
CA ASN A 20 -11.92 1.31 6.34
C ASN A 20 -11.59 1.74 7.77
N LEU A 21 -12.48 2.46 8.44
CA LEU A 21 -12.29 2.93 9.80
C LEU A 21 -13.27 2.28 10.77
N GLY A 22 -14.58 2.37 10.52
CA GLY A 22 -15.60 1.88 11.45
C GLY A 22 -15.49 0.39 11.75
N ALA A 23 -15.17 -0.44 10.74
CA ALA A 23 -14.95 -1.87 10.95
C ALA A 23 -13.71 -2.14 11.82
N ILE A 24 -12.65 -1.32 11.73
CA ILE A 24 -11.46 -1.45 12.57
C ILE A 24 -11.75 -1.02 14.00
N GLN A 25 -12.52 0.05 14.19
CA GLN A 25 -12.98 0.48 15.51
C GLN A 25 -13.84 -0.60 16.17
N LEU A 26 -14.73 -1.22 15.39
CA LEU A 26 -15.55 -2.33 15.88
C LEU A 26 -14.69 -3.53 16.26
N LEU A 27 -13.76 -3.95 15.38
CA LEU A 27 -12.81 -5.03 15.65
C LEU A 27 -12.03 -4.75 16.93
N ASN A 28 -11.47 -3.56 17.07
CA ASN A 28 -10.64 -3.16 18.20
C ASN A 28 -11.41 -3.17 19.53
N ARG A 29 -12.69 -2.85 19.49
CA ARG A 29 -13.60 -2.88 20.64
C ARG A 29 -14.05 -4.29 21.05
N LEU A 30 -14.15 -5.22 20.06
CA LEU A 30 -14.67 -6.57 20.29
C LEU A 30 -13.58 -7.62 20.51
N ARG A 31 -12.35 -7.39 20.04
CA ARG A 31 -11.25 -8.34 20.21
C ARG A 31 -10.78 -8.43 21.65
N SER A 32 -10.25 -9.59 22.03
CA SER A 32 -9.47 -9.70 23.27
C SER A 32 -8.18 -8.87 23.15
N GLN A 33 -7.73 -8.31 24.26
CA GLN A 33 -6.46 -7.58 24.32
C GLN A 33 -5.25 -8.46 24.02
N ASP A 34 -5.36 -9.78 24.21
CA ASP A 34 -4.30 -10.75 23.91
C ASP A 34 -4.21 -11.11 22.41
N GLN A 35 -5.23 -10.75 21.63
CA GLN A 35 -5.24 -11.02 20.19
C GLN A 35 -4.31 -10.07 19.44
N LEU A 36 -3.35 -10.64 18.71
CA LEU A 36 -2.49 -9.89 17.80
C LEU A 36 -3.28 -9.44 16.58
N VAL A 37 -3.15 -8.16 16.23
CA VAL A 37 -3.64 -7.60 14.97
C VAL A 37 -2.45 -7.14 14.14
N VAL A 38 -2.29 -7.70 12.95
CA VAL A 38 -1.36 -7.20 11.93
C VAL A 38 -2.18 -6.52 10.84
N TYR A 39 -2.09 -5.20 10.75
CA TYR A 39 -2.96 -4.39 9.90
C TYR A 39 -2.22 -3.78 8.70
N PRO A 40 -2.58 -4.14 7.46
CA PRO A 40 -2.04 -3.46 6.28
C PRO A 40 -2.67 -2.08 6.12
N THR A 41 -1.85 -1.05 6.20
CA THR A 41 -2.19 0.33 5.88
C THR A 41 -1.52 0.72 4.55
N THR A 42 -1.16 1.95 4.34
CA THR A 42 -0.67 2.44 3.05
C THR A 42 0.36 3.57 3.21
N ASN A 43 1.36 3.58 2.36
CA ASN A 43 2.29 4.71 2.24
C ASN A 43 1.62 6.00 1.74
N SER A 44 0.40 5.93 1.20
CA SER A 44 -0.41 7.12 0.86
C SER A 44 -0.74 7.99 2.09
N GLY A 45 -0.51 7.46 3.30
CA GLY A 45 -0.59 8.21 4.55
C GLY A 45 0.41 9.36 4.63
N TYR A 46 1.55 9.27 3.95
CA TYR A 46 2.56 10.35 3.94
C TYR A 46 2.19 11.56 3.08
N GLY A 47 1.16 11.43 2.23
CA GLY A 47 0.79 12.47 1.27
C GLY A 47 1.78 12.60 0.12
N THR A 48 1.78 13.77 -0.52
CA THR A 48 2.76 14.09 -1.58
C THR A 48 3.96 14.78 -0.95
N LYS A 49 5.13 14.19 -1.11
CA LYS A 49 6.40 14.82 -0.77
C LYS A 49 7.11 15.23 -2.05
N SER A 50 7.66 16.43 -2.08
CA SER A 50 8.42 16.96 -3.23
C SER A 50 9.92 16.73 -3.01
N GLY A 51 10.67 16.48 -4.10
CA GLY A 51 12.10 16.20 -4.07
C GLY A 51 12.44 14.75 -3.71
N ASP A 52 13.72 14.49 -3.43
CA ASP A 52 14.23 13.16 -3.06
C ASP A 52 14.07 12.92 -1.55
N VAL A 53 12.84 13.03 -1.05
CA VAL A 53 12.54 12.80 0.37
C VAL A 53 12.16 11.34 0.58
N TYR A 54 12.95 10.66 1.41
CA TYR A 54 12.61 9.32 1.91
C TYR A 54 11.76 9.43 3.17
N CYS A 55 10.58 8.80 3.14
CA CYS A 55 9.71 8.76 4.31
C CYS A 55 10.10 7.60 5.24
N THR A 56 10.36 7.92 6.49
CA THR A 56 10.54 6.95 7.58
C THR A 56 9.24 6.81 8.37
N GLU A 57 9.18 5.88 9.31
CA GLU A 57 8.03 5.69 10.18
C GLU A 57 7.72 6.91 11.05
N GLU A 58 8.74 7.74 11.35
CA GLU A 58 8.59 9.00 12.09
C GLU A 58 8.14 10.18 11.23
N THR A 59 8.14 10.02 9.90
CA THR A 59 7.68 11.08 8.99
C THR A 59 6.20 11.37 9.24
N LEU A 60 5.87 12.66 9.37
CA LEU A 60 4.50 13.13 9.61
C LEU A 60 3.54 12.62 8.52
N LEU A 61 2.42 12.07 8.96
CA LEU A 61 1.35 11.60 8.08
C LEU A 61 0.46 12.78 7.68
N GLU A 62 0.34 13.02 6.38
CA GLU A 62 -0.45 14.11 5.78
C GLU A 62 -1.30 13.56 4.62
N PRO A 63 -2.23 12.63 4.90
CA PRO A 63 -2.99 11.95 3.85
C PRO A 63 -3.91 12.93 3.12
N ILE A 64 -3.80 12.98 1.79
CA ILE A 64 -4.56 13.90 0.93
C ILE A 64 -5.93 13.29 0.57
N THR A 65 -5.99 11.99 0.31
CA THR A 65 -7.19 11.29 -0.15
C THR A 65 -8.01 10.73 1.00
N LEU A 66 -9.32 10.60 0.81
CA LEU A 66 -10.21 9.92 1.78
C LEU A 66 -9.72 8.50 2.11
N TYR A 67 -9.20 7.78 1.11
CA TYR A 67 -8.56 6.47 1.33
C TYR A 67 -7.41 6.58 2.33
N GLY A 68 -6.45 7.47 2.08
CA GLY A 68 -5.32 7.69 2.97
C GLY A 68 -5.76 8.09 4.38
N GLN A 69 -6.69 9.05 4.49
CA GLN A 69 -7.23 9.52 5.78
C GLN A 69 -7.86 8.39 6.59
N THR A 70 -8.73 7.59 5.97
CA THR A 70 -9.41 6.49 6.68
C THR A 70 -8.44 5.40 7.10
N LYS A 71 -7.40 5.12 6.29
CA LYS A 71 -6.35 4.13 6.62
C LYS A 71 -5.44 4.62 7.75
N VAL A 72 -5.06 5.89 7.75
CA VAL A 72 -4.25 6.52 8.82
C VAL A 72 -5.03 6.54 10.13
N ASN A 73 -6.30 6.94 10.11
CA ASN A 73 -7.11 6.94 11.32
C ASN A 73 -7.30 5.54 11.91
N ALA A 74 -7.46 4.52 11.06
CA ALA A 74 -7.53 3.13 11.49
C ALA A 74 -6.19 2.62 12.05
N GLU A 75 -5.04 3.06 11.51
CA GLU A 75 -3.72 2.79 12.05
C GLU A 75 -3.56 3.40 13.45
N MET A 76 -3.92 4.66 13.62
CA MET A 76 -3.86 5.35 14.92
C MET A 76 -4.75 4.67 15.97
N GLU A 77 -5.96 4.27 15.59
CA GLU A 77 -6.88 3.52 16.45
C GLU A 77 -6.26 2.21 16.97
N LEU A 78 -5.61 1.44 16.09
CA LEU A 78 -4.97 0.19 16.45
C LEU A 78 -3.71 0.38 17.28
N LEU A 79 -2.85 1.35 16.93
CA LEU A 79 -1.61 1.63 17.67
C LEU A 79 -1.87 2.26 19.05
N GLY A 80 -3.05 2.85 19.27
CA GLY A 80 -3.53 3.27 20.59
C GLY A 80 -3.98 2.14 21.51
N SER A 81 -3.98 0.90 21.01
CA SER A 81 -4.45 -0.31 21.72
C SER A 81 -3.35 -1.36 21.76
N PRO A 82 -3.36 -2.30 22.73
CA PRO A 82 -2.32 -3.32 22.85
C PRO A 82 -2.36 -4.31 21.67
N ASN A 83 -1.23 -5.00 21.47
CA ASN A 83 -1.09 -6.11 20.51
C ASN A 83 -1.47 -5.79 19.07
N ALA A 84 -1.02 -4.64 18.55
CA ALA A 84 -1.17 -4.26 17.16
C ALA A 84 0.19 -3.98 16.50
N ILE A 85 0.29 -4.37 15.23
CA ILE A 85 1.39 -4.05 14.31
C ILE A 85 0.75 -3.47 13.06
N THR A 86 1.23 -2.35 12.55
CA THR A 86 0.71 -1.76 11.31
C THR A 86 1.78 -1.73 10.23
N LEU A 87 1.38 -2.03 8.98
CA LEU A 87 2.27 -2.15 7.84
C LEU A 87 1.88 -1.11 6.78
N ARG A 88 2.70 -0.08 6.61
CA ARG A 88 2.51 0.97 5.59
C ARG A 88 3.05 0.46 4.26
N LEU A 89 2.18 -0.25 3.53
CA LEU A 89 2.57 -0.88 2.27
C LEU A 89 2.85 0.14 1.18
N ALA A 90 3.92 -0.07 0.44
CA ALA A 90 4.15 0.52 -0.87
C ALA A 90 3.09 0.05 -1.88
N THR A 91 3.15 0.51 -3.13
CA THR A 91 2.25 0.05 -4.18
C THR A 91 2.49 -1.44 -4.45
N VAL A 92 1.54 -2.27 -4.01
CA VAL A 92 1.64 -3.72 -4.14
C VAL A 92 1.33 -4.15 -5.57
N PHE A 93 2.15 -5.03 -6.13
CA PHE A 93 1.94 -5.60 -7.45
C PHE A 93 2.17 -7.12 -7.45
N GLY A 94 1.84 -7.78 -8.55
CA GLY A 94 2.01 -9.22 -8.73
C GLY A 94 0.70 -9.95 -8.97
N THR A 95 0.82 -11.23 -9.29
CA THR A 95 -0.32 -12.08 -9.63
C THR A 95 -1.11 -12.51 -8.40
N SER A 96 -2.43 -12.54 -8.53
CA SER A 96 -3.33 -13.03 -7.48
C SER A 96 -4.63 -13.55 -8.10
N PRO A 97 -5.41 -14.39 -7.40
CA PRO A 97 -6.73 -14.83 -7.89
C PRO A 97 -7.70 -13.68 -8.19
N ARG A 98 -7.56 -12.55 -7.49
CA ARG A 98 -8.28 -11.31 -7.77
C ARG A 98 -7.29 -10.23 -8.19
N MET A 99 -6.77 -10.36 -9.40
CA MET A 99 -5.78 -9.43 -9.92
C MET A 99 -6.38 -8.05 -10.18
N ARG A 100 -5.69 -7.02 -9.69
CA ARG A 100 -6.01 -5.61 -9.90
C ARG A 100 -5.24 -5.09 -11.11
N LEU A 101 -5.86 -5.12 -12.31
CA LEU A 101 -5.25 -4.60 -13.54
C LEU A 101 -5.25 -3.07 -13.61
N ASP A 102 -5.93 -2.40 -12.70
CA ASP A 102 -5.91 -0.94 -12.56
C ASP A 102 -4.70 -0.40 -11.78
N LEU A 103 -3.89 -1.26 -11.17
CA LEU A 103 -2.65 -0.87 -10.50
C LEU A 103 -1.51 -0.76 -11.51
N LEU A 104 -0.70 0.29 -11.37
CA LEU A 104 0.25 0.75 -12.40
C LEU A 104 1.15 -0.37 -12.94
N VAL A 105 1.84 -1.14 -12.11
CA VAL A 105 2.73 -2.22 -12.58
C VAL A 105 1.95 -3.30 -13.31
N ASN A 106 0.84 -3.76 -12.72
CA ASN A 106 0.01 -4.80 -13.32
C ASN A 106 -0.59 -4.32 -14.66
N HIS A 107 -1.02 -3.05 -14.72
CA HIS A 107 -1.55 -2.43 -15.94
C HIS A 107 -0.48 -2.34 -17.03
N PHE A 108 0.70 -1.84 -16.69
CA PHE A 108 1.80 -1.69 -17.64
C PHE A 108 2.23 -3.05 -18.21
N VAL A 109 2.39 -4.06 -17.37
CA VAL A 109 2.74 -5.42 -17.83
C VAL A 109 1.63 -6.00 -18.71
N TYR A 110 0.37 -5.82 -18.32
CA TYR A 110 -0.76 -6.29 -19.13
C TYR A 110 -0.78 -5.60 -20.51
N ALA A 111 -0.73 -4.28 -20.57
CA ALA A 111 -0.71 -3.52 -21.82
C ALA A 111 0.52 -3.84 -22.67
N ALA A 112 1.69 -3.98 -22.08
CA ALA A 112 2.91 -4.37 -22.79
C ALA A 112 2.76 -5.73 -23.50
N VAL A 113 2.11 -6.70 -22.84
CA VAL A 113 1.93 -8.05 -23.40
C VAL A 113 0.79 -8.10 -24.42
N THR A 114 -0.34 -7.40 -24.16
CA THR A 114 -1.54 -7.47 -25.02
C THR A 114 -1.50 -6.48 -26.18
N ASP A 115 -1.07 -5.26 -25.93
CA ASP A 115 -1.16 -4.16 -26.87
C ASP A 115 0.18 -3.88 -27.58
N GLY A 116 1.30 -4.26 -26.94
CA GLY A 116 2.64 -4.09 -27.48
C GLY A 116 3.18 -2.65 -27.39
N TYR A 117 2.49 -1.75 -26.68
CA TYR A 117 2.95 -0.38 -26.43
C TYR A 117 2.45 0.16 -25.10
N LEU A 118 3.15 1.17 -24.58
CA LEU A 118 2.75 1.89 -23.36
C LEU A 118 2.65 3.39 -23.64
N VAL A 119 1.55 4.01 -23.15
CA VAL A 119 1.41 5.46 -23.11
C VAL A 119 1.66 5.95 -21.69
N ILE A 120 2.69 6.77 -21.52
CA ILE A 120 3.13 7.22 -20.20
C ILE A 120 2.85 8.71 -20.03
N PHE A 121 2.01 9.04 -19.03
CA PHE A 121 1.79 10.40 -18.58
C PHE A 121 2.58 10.65 -17.30
N GLU A 122 3.10 11.89 -17.11
CA GLU A 122 3.87 12.27 -15.92
C GLU A 122 5.00 11.26 -15.64
N LYS A 123 5.86 11.06 -16.63
CA LYS A 123 6.88 10.02 -16.66
C LYS A 123 7.84 10.03 -15.47
N ASP A 124 8.12 11.21 -14.91
CA ASP A 124 9.07 11.41 -13.81
C ASP A 124 8.47 11.17 -12.43
N PHE A 125 7.15 10.93 -12.33
CA PHE A 125 6.48 10.70 -11.07
C PHE A 125 6.91 9.37 -10.44
N LYS A 126 7.62 9.44 -9.32
CA LYS A 126 8.15 8.26 -8.60
C LYS A 126 7.12 7.65 -7.67
N ARG A 127 7.17 6.33 -7.56
CA ARG A 127 6.45 5.54 -6.56
C ARG A 127 7.32 4.40 -6.07
N ASN A 128 7.13 4.02 -4.82
CA ASN A 128 7.71 2.81 -4.28
C ASN A 128 6.78 1.62 -4.57
N TYR A 129 7.37 0.49 -4.94
CA TYR A 129 6.65 -0.75 -5.28
C TYR A 129 7.14 -1.89 -4.41
N VAL A 130 6.23 -2.87 -4.15
CA VAL A 130 6.54 -4.09 -3.42
C VAL A 130 5.78 -5.26 -4.03
N HIS A 131 6.44 -6.40 -4.18
CA HIS A 131 5.77 -7.58 -4.72
C HIS A 131 4.89 -8.24 -3.65
N ILE A 132 3.76 -8.83 -4.08
CA ILE A 132 2.78 -9.43 -3.15
C ILE A 132 3.35 -10.57 -2.31
N ARG A 133 4.36 -11.31 -2.82
CA ARG A 133 5.04 -12.36 -2.05
C ARG A 133 5.84 -11.76 -0.89
N ASP A 134 6.57 -10.67 -1.13
CA ASP A 134 7.32 -9.97 -0.07
C ASP A 134 6.38 -9.44 1.01
N VAL A 135 5.19 -8.97 0.60
CA VAL A 135 4.16 -8.58 1.57
C VAL A 135 3.70 -9.78 2.39
N ALA A 136 3.46 -10.93 1.76
CA ALA A 136 3.05 -12.14 2.49
C ALA A 136 4.14 -12.60 3.47
N ASP A 137 5.40 -12.58 3.05
CA ASP A 137 6.55 -12.91 3.91
C ASP A 137 6.69 -11.92 5.07
N CYS A 138 6.40 -10.64 4.84
CA CYS A 138 6.37 -9.62 5.87
C CYS A 138 5.29 -9.92 6.94
N PHE A 139 4.09 -10.34 6.55
CA PHE A 139 3.06 -10.78 7.51
C PHE A 139 3.52 -11.98 8.34
N VAL A 140 4.12 -12.98 7.71
CA VAL A 140 4.69 -14.15 8.43
C VAL A 140 5.80 -13.71 9.38
N HIS A 141 6.66 -12.78 8.97
CA HIS A 141 7.71 -12.20 9.81
C HIS A 141 7.13 -11.49 11.04
N CYS A 142 6.09 -10.67 10.86
CA CYS A 142 5.41 -9.97 11.96
C CYS A 142 4.83 -10.96 12.99
N ILE A 143 4.21 -12.04 12.54
CA ILE A 143 3.65 -13.06 13.42
C ILE A 143 4.75 -13.76 14.22
N LYS A 144 5.86 -14.12 13.56
CA LYS A 144 6.99 -14.82 14.21
C LYS A 144 7.78 -13.94 15.19
N ASN A 145 7.74 -12.62 15.01
CA ASN A 145 8.53 -11.66 15.80
C ASN A 145 7.63 -10.65 16.55
N ALA A 146 6.39 -11.00 16.81
CA ALA A 146 5.38 -10.10 17.33
C ALA A 146 5.83 -9.39 18.63
N ASP A 147 6.49 -10.11 19.52
CA ASP A 147 7.03 -9.61 20.78
C ASP A 147 7.96 -8.40 20.64
N LYS A 148 8.66 -8.28 19.51
CA LYS A 148 9.58 -7.17 19.18
C LYS A 148 8.94 -6.07 18.36
N MET A 149 7.82 -6.36 17.69
CA MET A 149 7.20 -5.52 16.69
C MET A 149 5.93 -4.81 17.13
N ILE A 150 5.26 -5.33 18.16
CA ILE A 150 4.01 -4.77 18.68
C ILE A 150 4.15 -3.29 19.04
N GLY A 151 3.09 -2.52 18.79
CA GLY A 151 2.96 -1.11 19.12
C GLY A 151 3.66 -0.16 18.16
N LYS A 152 4.12 -0.65 17.00
CA LYS A 152 4.86 0.18 16.02
C LYS A 152 4.30 0.05 14.60
N PRO A 153 4.36 1.13 13.81
CA PRO A 153 4.19 1.07 12.38
C PRO A 153 5.50 0.63 11.70
N TYR A 154 5.39 0.02 10.53
CA TYR A 154 6.54 -0.37 9.70
C TYR A 154 6.27 -0.04 8.24
N ASN A 155 7.23 0.58 7.57
CA ASN A 155 7.21 0.74 6.13
C ASN A 155 7.53 -0.59 5.44
N VAL A 156 6.74 -0.94 4.43
CA VAL A 156 6.94 -2.16 3.63
C VAL A 156 7.11 -1.78 2.18
N GLY A 157 8.35 -1.72 1.76
CA GLY A 157 8.79 -1.35 0.41
C GLY A 157 10.26 -1.64 0.25
N LEU A 158 10.79 -1.37 -0.94
CA LEU A 158 12.20 -1.55 -1.26
C LEU A 158 12.76 -0.23 -1.81
N ASP A 159 13.90 0.22 -1.31
CA ASP A 159 14.56 1.44 -1.81
C ASP A 159 14.89 1.32 -3.31
N ALA A 160 15.36 0.15 -3.74
CA ALA A 160 15.65 -0.14 -5.14
C ALA A 160 14.40 -0.19 -6.04
N ALA A 161 13.21 -0.22 -5.47
CA ALA A 161 11.94 -0.21 -6.19
C ALA A 161 11.20 1.14 -6.09
N ASN A 162 11.90 2.21 -5.73
CA ASN A 162 11.38 3.58 -5.81
C ASN A 162 11.63 4.13 -7.23
N LEU A 163 10.73 3.80 -8.15
CA LEU A 163 10.91 4.04 -9.58
C LEU A 163 9.95 5.10 -10.09
N SER A 164 10.41 5.89 -11.07
CA SER A 164 9.54 6.68 -11.92
C SER A 164 8.73 5.78 -12.87
N LYS A 165 7.69 6.34 -13.49
CA LYS A 165 6.91 5.58 -14.49
C LYS A 165 7.78 5.20 -15.70
N GLU A 166 8.72 6.07 -16.10
CA GLU A 166 9.66 5.78 -17.18
C GLU A 166 10.64 4.66 -16.82
N GLU A 167 11.23 4.71 -15.62
CA GLU A 167 12.12 3.64 -15.12
C GLU A 167 11.41 2.29 -15.00
N LEU A 168 10.15 2.31 -14.55
CA LEU A 168 9.31 1.11 -14.51
C LEU A 168 9.06 0.55 -15.91
N ALA A 169 8.71 1.41 -16.87
CA ALA A 169 8.45 0.98 -18.24
C ALA A 169 9.70 0.36 -18.88
N ARG A 170 10.89 0.94 -18.67
CA ARG A 170 12.16 0.35 -19.15
C ARG A 170 12.43 -1.03 -18.57
N LYS A 171 12.15 -1.24 -17.27
CA LYS A 171 12.26 -2.56 -16.65
C LYS A 171 11.29 -3.58 -17.25
N ILE A 172 10.11 -3.15 -17.66
CA ILE A 172 9.13 -4.01 -18.33
C ILE A 172 9.60 -4.32 -19.76
N GLU A 173 10.13 -3.33 -20.49
CA GLU A 173 10.69 -3.49 -21.84
C GLU A 173 11.80 -4.55 -21.88
N GLU A 174 12.68 -4.57 -20.88
CA GLU A 174 13.73 -5.59 -20.72
C GLU A 174 13.17 -7.03 -20.65
N GLN A 175 11.93 -7.20 -20.18
CA GLN A 175 11.29 -8.50 -19.97
C GLN A 175 10.25 -8.85 -21.05
N VAL A 176 9.73 -7.86 -21.76
CA VAL A 176 8.72 -8.02 -22.81
C VAL A 176 9.32 -7.57 -24.16
N PRO A 177 9.97 -8.49 -24.90
CA PRO A 177 10.52 -8.17 -26.21
C PRO A 177 9.40 -7.74 -27.15
N LYS A 178 9.57 -6.61 -27.87
CA LYS A 178 8.61 -5.95 -28.80
C LYS A 178 7.62 -4.99 -28.12
N LEU A 179 7.96 -4.44 -26.97
CA LEU A 179 7.27 -3.27 -26.44
C LEU A 179 7.76 -2.01 -27.22
N TYR A 180 6.80 -1.15 -27.63
CA TYR A 180 7.04 0.13 -28.31
C TYR A 180 6.48 1.30 -27.48
#